data_1aa53f8f787b10e6fda51bc59e666db3
#
_entry.id   1aa53f8f787b10e6fda51bc59e666db3
#
_cell.length_a   1.000
_cell.length_b   1.000
_cell.length_c   1.000
_cell.angle_alpha   90.00
_cell.angle_beta   90.00
_cell.angle_gamma   90.00
#
_symmetry.space_group_name_H-M   'P 1'
#
loop_
_entity.id
_entity.type
_entity.pdbx_description
1 polymer ?
#
loop_
_entity_poly.entity_id
_entity_poly.type
_entity_poly.pdbx_seq_one_letter_code
_entity_poly.pdbx_strand_id
1 'polypeptide(L)'
;MDIDVKAEGENVVFTFAYKTDLPEESLDTVKSTLETGFDSMSSTFEGFANDIKDEAGVDNPSVVIEINTKDGKNLFSKTYNATK
;
A
#
# COMPACT_ATOMS: atom_id res chain seq x y z
N MET A 1 -11.19 7.30 6.42
CA MET A 1 -10.47 6.71 5.29
C MET A 1 -11.09 5.36 4.94
N ASP A 2 -11.41 5.16 3.71
CA ASP A 2 -11.91 3.88 3.23
C ASP A 2 -10.73 2.97 2.90
N ILE A 3 -10.87 1.70 3.24
CA ILE A 3 -9.83 0.69 2.99
C ILE A 3 -10.45 -0.43 2.17
N ASP A 4 -9.80 -0.78 1.08
CA ASP A 4 -10.21 -1.91 0.26
C ASP A 4 -9.02 -2.86 0.09
N VAL A 5 -9.29 -4.15 0.12
CA VAL A 5 -8.27 -5.18 -0.06
C VAL A 5 -8.68 -6.06 -1.22
N LYS A 6 -7.78 -6.21 -2.18
CA LYS A 6 -8.07 -6.97 -3.40
C LYS A 6 -6.93 -7.90 -3.73
N ALA A 7 -7.26 -9.12 -4.12
CA ALA A 7 -6.26 -10.06 -4.60
C ALA A 7 -6.20 -10.00 -6.12
N GLU A 8 -5.01 -9.76 -6.67
CA GLU A 8 -4.79 -9.71 -8.11
C GLU A 8 -3.64 -10.65 -8.48
N GLY A 9 -3.96 -11.83 -9.01
CA GLY A 9 -2.96 -12.84 -9.31
C GLY A 9 -2.24 -13.26 -8.03
N GLU A 10 -0.94 -13.06 -7.97
CA GLU A 10 -0.13 -13.36 -6.80
C GLU A 10 -0.01 -12.18 -5.84
N ASN A 11 -0.61 -11.04 -6.18
CA ASN A 11 -0.47 -9.81 -5.42
C ASN A 11 -1.69 -9.53 -4.55
N VAL A 12 -1.45 -8.86 -3.43
CA VAL A 12 -2.52 -8.32 -2.58
C VAL A 12 -2.41 -6.80 -2.65
N VAL A 13 -3.50 -6.15 -3.04
CA VAL A 13 -3.54 -4.70 -3.19
C VAL A 13 -4.38 -4.10 -2.07
N PHE A 14 -3.78 -3.22 -1.29
CA PHE A 14 -4.45 -2.43 -0.27
C PHE A 14 -4.67 -1.04 -0.83
N THR A 15 -5.92 -0.63 -0.96
CA THR A 15 -6.26 0.70 -1.46
C THR A 15 -6.87 1.50 -0.33
N PHE A 16 -6.27 2.65 -0.05
CA PHE A 16 -6.75 3.58 0.97
C PHE A 16 -7.26 4.83 0.26
N ALA A 17 -8.47 5.22 0.54
CA ALA A 17 -9.08 6.40 -0.06
C ALA A 17 -9.47 7.39 1.04
N TYR A 18 -9.01 8.61 0.92
CA TYR A 18 -9.39 9.66 1.84
C TYR A 18 -10.85 10.04 1.63
N LYS A 19 -11.57 10.25 2.73
CA LYS A 19 -12.97 10.70 2.69
C LYS A 19 -13.09 12.22 2.70
N THR A 20 -12.00 12.89 3.03
CA THR A 20 -11.97 14.34 3.15
C THR A 20 -11.13 14.93 2.02
N ASP A 21 -11.57 16.05 1.47
CA ASP A 21 -10.78 16.76 0.47
C ASP A 21 -9.49 17.27 1.10
N LEU A 22 -8.38 17.05 0.41
CA LEU A 22 -7.08 17.55 0.85
C LEU A 22 -6.74 18.78 0.02
N PRO A 23 -6.32 19.88 0.66
CA PRO A 23 -5.84 21.04 -0.08
C PRO A 23 -4.66 20.65 -0.96
N GLU A 24 -4.62 21.15 -2.17
CA GLU A 24 -3.56 20.82 -3.12
C GLU A 24 -2.17 21.15 -2.56
N GLU A 25 -2.07 22.24 -1.83
CA GLU A 25 -0.83 22.67 -1.20
C GLU A 25 -0.37 21.75 -0.06
N SER A 26 -1.27 20.90 0.46
CA SER A 26 -0.94 19.93 1.51
C SER A 26 -0.56 18.57 0.96
N LEU A 27 -0.81 18.31 -0.31
CA LEU A 27 -0.58 16.98 -0.90
C LEU A 27 0.88 16.54 -0.79
N ASP A 28 1.82 17.44 -1.04
CA ASP A 28 3.25 17.10 -0.96
C ASP A 28 3.64 16.71 0.47
N THR A 29 3.14 17.44 1.45
CA THR A 29 3.41 17.13 2.86
C THR A 29 2.81 15.79 3.27
N VAL A 30 1.56 15.54 2.85
CA VAL A 30 0.88 14.27 3.12
C VAL A 30 1.65 13.13 2.47
N LYS A 31 2.06 13.29 1.23
CA LYS A 31 2.83 12.27 0.50
C LYS A 31 4.14 11.97 1.22
N SER A 32 4.89 12.98 1.63
CA SER A 32 6.15 12.80 2.35
C SER A 32 5.94 12.06 3.68
N THR A 33 4.88 12.41 4.40
CA THR A 33 4.53 11.74 5.65
C THR A 33 4.20 10.27 5.41
N LEU A 34 3.45 9.98 4.35
CA LEU A 34 3.10 8.61 4.00
C LEU A 34 4.34 7.80 3.62
N GLU A 35 5.24 8.37 2.83
CA GLU A 35 6.49 7.70 2.46
C GLU A 35 7.29 7.33 3.71
N THR A 36 7.47 8.26 4.62
CA THR A 36 8.21 8.01 5.85
C THR A 36 7.54 6.95 6.71
N GLY A 37 6.22 7.02 6.85
CA GLY A 37 5.45 6.06 7.62
C GLY A 37 5.55 4.65 7.04
N PHE A 38 5.37 4.51 5.73
CA PHE A 38 5.44 3.20 5.08
C PHE A 38 6.87 2.67 5.02
N ASP A 39 7.87 3.52 4.89
CA ASP A 39 9.26 3.07 4.95
C ASP A 39 9.58 2.46 6.33
N SER A 40 9.03 3.06 7.39
CA SER A 40 9.19 2.51 8.74
C SER A 40 8.47 1.17 8.91
N MET A 41 7.46 0.91 8.10
CA MET A 41 6.67 -0.31 8.15
C MET A 41 7.06 -1.32 7.08
N SER A 42 8.13 -1.07 6.32
CA SER A 42 8.51 -1.94 5.22
C SER A 42 8.75 -3.39 5.66
N SER A 43 9.41 -3.58 6.80
CA SER A 43 9.64 -4.92 7.34
C SER A 43 8.33 -5.65 7.64
N THR A 44 7.33 -4.93 8.12
CA THR A 44 6.01 -5.51 8.41
C THR A 44 5.33 -5.98 7.13
N PHE A 45 5.36 -5.17 6.08
CA PHE A 45 4.74 -5.54 4.80
C PHE A 45 5.50 -6.64 4.08
N GLU A 46 6.83 -6.63 4.16
CA GLU A 46 7.64 -7.71 3.62
C GLU A 46 7.35 -9.03 4.35
N GLY A 47 7.21 -8.98 5.67
CA GLY A 47 6.80 -10.12 6.47
C GLY A 47 5.43 -10.64 6.06
N PHE A 48 4.50 -9.74 5.78
CA PHE A 48 3.18 -10.10 5.28
C PHE A 48 3.27 -10.83 3.93
N ALA A 49 4.10 -10.31 3.02
CA ALA A 49 4.32 -10.96 1.73
C ALA A 49 4.95 -12.34 1.90
N ASN A 50 5.90 -12.48 2.82
CA ASN A 50 6.51 -13.77 3.13
C ASN A 50 5.47 -14.76 3.68
N ASP A 51 4.55 -14.30 4.52
CA ASP A 51 3.48 -15.14 5.05
C ASP A 51 2.54 -15.61 3.94
N ILE A 52 2.23 -14.75 3.00
CA ILE A 52 1.42 -15.13 1.84
C ILE A 52 2.13 -16.22 1.03
N LYS A 53 3.43 -16.06 0.84
CA LYS A 53 4.22 -17.05 0.11
C LYS A 53 4.18 -18.41 0.80
N ASP A 54 4.34 -18.44 2.12
CA ASP A 54 4.35 -19.69 2.88
C ASP A 54 2.98 -20.34 2.92
N GLU A 55 1.92 -19.55 3.13
CA GLU A 55 0.57 -20.09 3.33
C GLU A 55 -0.17 -20.38 2.04
N ALA A 56 -0.03 -19.51 1.04
CA ALA A 56 -0.74 -19.66 -0.22
C ALA A 56 0.05 -20.43 -1.26
N GLY A 57 1.34 -20.64 -1.04
CA GLY A 57 2.20 -21.38 -1.97
C GLY A 57 2.49 -20.67 -3.26
N VAL A 58 2.38 -19.34 -3.30
CA VAL A 58 2.71 -18.56 -4.49
C VAL A 58 4.21 -18.25 -4.53
N ASP A 59 4.78 -18.18 -5.72
CA ASP A 59 6.22 -18.02 -5.88
C ASP A 59 6.72 -16.60 -5.55
N ASN A 60 6.02 -15.58 -6.03
CA ASN A 60 6.45 -14.20 -5.90
C ASN A 60 5.31 -13.28 -5.47
N PRO A 61 4.78 -13.45 -4.25
CA PRO A 61 3.71 -12.57 -3.80
C PRO A 61 4.24 -11.16 -3.53
N SER A 62 3.40 -10.18 -3.78
CA SER A 62 3.70 -8.78 -3.50
C SER A 62 2.53 -8.14 -2.78
N VAL A 63 2.84 -7.20 -1.89
CA VAL A 63 1.84 -6.38 -1.24
C VAL A 63 1.95 -4.98 -1.86
N VAL A 64 0.87 -4.52 -2.47
CA VAL A 64 0.82 -3.21 -3.12
C VAL A 64 -0.02 -2.28 -2.27
N ILE A 65 0.52 -1.13 -1.94
CA ILE A 65 -0.20 -0.10 -1.19
C ILE A 65 -0.49 1.04 -2.15
N GLU A 66 -1.77 1.41 -2.25
CA GLU A 66 -2.19 2.55 -3.05
C GLU A 66 -3.00 3.49 -2.18
N ILE A 67 -2.66 4.76 -2.18
CA ILE A 67 -3.38 5.77 -1.42
C ILE A 67 -3.90 6.81 -2.38
N ASN A 68 -5.21 7.00 -2.37
CA ASN A 68 -5.90 7.89 -3.30
C ASN A 68 -6.60 9.01 -2.55
N THR A 69 -6.77 10.14 -3.25
CA THR A 69 -7.55 11.25 -2.72
C THR A 69 -9.04 10.93 -2.85
N LYS A 70 -9.89 11.78 -2.27
CA LYS A 70 -11.33 11.64 -2.36
C LYS A 70 -11.82 11.62 -3.81
N ASP A 71 -11.13 12.34 -4.69
CA ASP A 71 -11.47 12.41 -6.11
C ASP A 71 -11.03 11.18 -6.91
N GLY A 72 -10.33 10.24 -6.26
CA GLY A 72 -9.83 9.05 -6.93
C GLY A 72 -8.45 9.23 -7.54
N LYS A 73 -7.81 10.35 -7.30
CA LYS A 73 -6.45 10.61 -7.81
C LYS A 73 -5.43 9.88 -6.96
N ASN A 74 -4.53 9.14 -7.59
CA ASN A 74 -3.48 8.43 -6.87
C ASN A 74 -2.50 9.42 -6.25
N LEU A 75 -2.35 9.33 -4.93
CA LEU A 75 -1.46 10.19 -4.17
C LEU A 75 -0.12 9.52 -3.91
N PHE A 76 -0.14 8.22 -3.63
CA PHE A 76 1.04 7.48 -3.25
C PHE A 76 0.82 6.00 -3.57
N SER A 77 1.87 5.32 -4.01
CA SER A 77 1.82 3.87 -4.19
C SER A 77 3.20 3.28 -3.90
N LYS A 78 3.20 2.08 -3.34
CA LYS A 78 4.43 1.36 -3.05
C LYS A 78 4.17 -0.13 -3.09
N THR A 79 5.17 -0.90 -3.55
CA THR A 79 5.09 -2.35 -3.65
C THR A 79 6.14 -2.96 -2.74
N TYR A 80 5.73 -3.94 -1.95
CA TYR A 80 6.61 -4.72 -1.08
C TYR A 80 6.61 -6.16 -1.55
N ASN A 81 7.79 -6.69 -1.82
CA ASN A 81 7.95 -8.05 -2.32
C ASN A 81 8.37 -8.99 -1.20
N ALA A 82 8.06 -10.28 -1.37
CA ALA A 82 8.57 -11.29 -0.46
C ALA A 82 10.09 -11.34 -0.54
N THR A 83 10.75 -11.49 0.60
CA THR A 83 12.20 -11.51 0.69
C THR A 83 12.79 -12.91 0.78
N LYS A 84 11.91 -13.91 0.95
CA LYS A 84 12.32 -15.31 1.02
C LYS A 84 12.40 -15.95 -0.36
#